data_44cb6dd7f757fc97f96101b775f65026
#
_entry.id   44cb6dd7f757fc97f96101b775f65026
#
_cell.length_a   1.000
_cell.length_b   1.000
_cell.length_c   1.000
_cell.angle_alpha   90.00
_cell.angle_beta   90.00
_cell.angle_gamma   90.00
#
_symmetry.space_group_name_H-M   'P 1'
#
loop_
_entity.id
_entity.type
_entity.pdbx_description
1 polymer ?
#
loop_
_entity_poly.entity_id
_entity_poly.type
_entity_poly.pdbx_seq_one_letter_code
_entity_poly.pdbx_strand_id
1 'polypeptide(L)'
;MTDEPIAVTPTQYRSNLGCAKARLDCWDRLVDPAGRDVLLEGKDCRGIAHKVLEAPPRPVVVSAGAPPERGVYESQSVRATAAAKALAWERERPVETALVEYPAHGEIRHVRLTTHRKAAYRRALRAAETLDGPPPRLDDDARCRPCEYREECGTRTRSLRSRLSL
;
A
#
# COMPACT_ATOMS: atom_id res chain seq x y z
N MET A 1 13.00 14.18 -7.08
CA MET A 1 12.16 14.39 -5.88
C MET A 1 10.92 15.10 -6.39
N THR A 2 9.87 14.34 -6.68
CA THR A 2 8.61 14.89 -7.18
C THR A 2 7.96 15.66 -6.03
N ASP A 3 7.72 16.93 -6.28
CA ASP A 3 7.02 17.84 -5.34
C ASP A 3 5.55 17.40 -5.28
N GLU A 4 5.22 16.41 -4.47
CA GLU A 4 3.82 16.03 -4.25
C GLU A 4 3.13 17.15 -3.49
N PRO A 5 2.04 17.71 -4.03
CA PRO A 5 1.35 18.81 -3.38
C PRO A 5 0.78 18.34 -2.02
N ILE A 6 0.96 19.19 -1.00
CA ILE A 6 0.35 18.96 0.31
C ILE A 6 -1.18 19.04 0.18
N ALA A 7 -1.88 17.99 0.57
CA ALA A 7 -3.33 17.85 0.43
C ALA A 7 -4.14 18.43 1.61
N VAL A 8 -3.46 18.89 2.66
CA VAL A 8 -4.05 19.49 3.87
C VAL A 8 -3.47 20.86 4.14
N THR A 9 -4.06 21.64 5.03
CA THR A 9 -3.49 22.95 5.40
C THR A 9 -2.10 22.82 6.03
N PRO A 10 -1.22 23.82 5.90
CA PRO A 10 0.11 23.77 6.52
C PRO A 10 0.07 23.54 8.04
N THR A 11 -0.92 24.09 8.70
CA THR A 11 -1.12 23.89 10.16
C THR A 11 -1.49 22.44 10.46
N GLN A 12 -2.44 21.88 9.70
CA GLN A 12 -2.83 20.47 9.84
C GLN A 12 -1.67 19.54 9.54
N TYR A 13 -0.90 19.81 8.50
CA TYR A 13 0.27 19.03 8.13
C TYR A 13 1.31 18.97 9.27
N ARG A 14 1.66 20.13 9.86
CA ARG A 14 2.58 20.22 10.99
C ARG A 14 2.04 19.47 12.21
N SER A 15 0.74 19.59 12.50
CA SER A 15 0.07 18.87 13.58
C SER A 15 0.16 17.36 13.37
N ASN A 16 -0.15 16.87 12.16
CA ASN A 16 -0.08 15.45 11.81
C ASN A 16 1.33 14.89 11.96
N LEU A 17 2.35 15.61 11.43
CA LEU A 17 3.76 15.22 11.59
C LEU A 17 4.19 15.23 13.05
N GLY A 18 3.80 16.24 13.85
CA GLY A 18 4.07 16.30 15.27
C GLY A 18 3.48 15.11 16.01
N CYS A 19 2.23 14.76 15.72
CA CYS A 19 1.57 13.59 16.26
C CYS A 19 2.24 12.28 15.82
N ALA A 20 2.67 12.17 14.57
CA ALA A 20 3.39 11.01 14.07
C ALA A 20 4.73 10.86 14.80
N LYS A 21 5.51 11.94 14.90
CA LYS A 21 6.79 11.95 15.60
C LYS A 21 6.66 11.52 17.06
N ALA A 22 5.64 12.02 17.77
CA ALA A 22 5.41 11.70 19.17
C ALA A 22 5.01 10.23 19.41
N ARG A 23 4.38 9.58 18.41
CA ARG A 23 3.88 8.20 18.54
C ARG A 23 4.81 7.14 17.97
N LEU A 24 5.78 7.52 17.13
CA LEU A 24 6.66 6.59 16.45
C LEU A 24 7.97 6.42 17.22
N ASP A 25 8.22 5.20 17.66
CA ASP A 25 9.50 4.78 18.28
C ASP A 25 10.67 4.72 17.29
N CYS A 26 10.39 4.95 16.02
CA CYS A 26 11.36 4.81 14.92
C CYS A 26 11.46 6.07 14.04
N TRP A 27 11.10 7.23 14.56
CA TRP A 27 11.06 8.48 13.78
C TRP A 27 12.41 8.79 13.10
N ASP A 28 13.50 8.74 13.83
CA ASP A 28 14.82 9.07 13.27
C ASP A 28 15.22 8.10 12.16
N ARG A 29 14.92 6.81 12.34
CA ARG A 29 15.13 5.79 11.32
C ARG A 29 14.20 5.93 10.12
N LEU A 30 13.04 6.53 10.29
CA LEU A 30 12.11 6.82 9.20
C LEU A 30 12.61 8.00 8.34
N VAL A 31 13.23 8.99 8.97
CA VAL A 31 13.85 10.14 8.30
C VAL A 31 15.12 9.71 7.57
N ASP A 32 15.94 8.90 8.23
CA ASP A 32 17.17 8.34 7.66
C ASP A 32 17.09 6.79 7.68
N PRO A 33 16.40 6.20 6.70
CA PRO A 33 16.22 4.75 6.62
C PRO A 33 17.48 4.05 6.14
N ALA A 34 17.66 2.81 6.57
CA ALA A 34 18.76 1.95 6.14
C ALA A 34 18.74 1.64 4.63
N GLY A 35 17.56 1.70 4.00
CA GLY A 35 17.42 1.54 2.55
C GLY A 35 16.21 2.31 2.01
N ARG A 36 16.33 2.80 0.78
CA ARG A 36 15.25 3.47 0.02
C ARG A 36 15.00 2.72 -1.28
N ASP A 37 13.73 2.62 -1.67
CA ASP A 37 13.27 1.95 -2.89
C ASP A 37 13.89 0.55 -3.07
N VAL A 38 13.88 -0.22 -1.98
CA VAL A 38 14.50 -1.54 -1.90
C VAL A 38 13.57 -2.57 -2.51
N LEU A 39 14.05 -3.29 -3.54
CA LEU A 39 13.37 -4.47 -4.03
C LEU A 39 13.49 -5.58 -2.97
N LEU A 40 12.36 -6.04 -2.47
CA LEU A 40 12.26 -7.15 -1.54
C LEU A 40 11.74 -8.39 -2.27
N GLU A 41 12.41 -9.51 -2.09
CA GLU A 41 12.04 -10.80 -2.69
C GLU A 41 11.66 -11.79 -1.59
N GLY A 42 10.39 -12.09 -1.49
CA GLY A 42 9.84 -13.09 -0.56
C GLY A 42 9.58 -14.42 -1.24
N LYS A 43 9.17 -15.41 -0.45
CA LYS A 43 8.80 -16.73 -0.96
C LYS A 43 7.68 -16.68 -2.00
N ASP A 44 6.66 -15.85 -1.75
CA ASP A 44 5.40 -15.84 -2.50
C ASP A 44 5.16 -14.51 -3.25
N CYS A 45 6.00 -13.51 -3.03
CA CYS A 45 5.83 -12.19 -3.61
C CYS A 45 7.14 -11.42 -3.68
N ARG A 46 7.21 -10.47 -4.60
CA ARG A 46 8.29 -9.49 -4.68
C ARG A 46 7.70 -8.10 -4.90
N GLY A 47 8.42 -7.07 -4.49
CA GLY A 47 7.98 -5.69 -4.68
C GLY A 47 8.89 -4.69 -4.00
N ILE A 48 8.68 -3.41 -4.28
CA ILE A 48 9.50 -2.34 -3.73
C ILE A 48 8.92 -1.87 -2.40
N ALA A 49 9.76 -1.86 -1.35
CA ALA A 49 9.54 -1.08 -0.14
C ALA A 49 10.23 0.28 -0.32
N HIS A 50 9.47 1.37 -0.15
CA HIS A 50 10.01 2.73 -0.33
C HIS A 50 11.07 3.08 0.71
N LYS A 51 10.94 2.50 1.91
CA LYS A 51 11.98 2.57 2.95
C LYS A 51 12.06 1.24 3.68
N VAL A 52 13.25 0.89 4.13
CA VAL A 52 13.49 -0.23 5.04
C VAL A 52 14.16 0.32 6.28
N LEU A 53 13.53 0.12 7.43
CA LEU A 53 14.06 0.46 8.74
C LEU A 53 14.69 -0.79 9.34
N GLU A 54 15.78 -0.62 10.09
CA GLU A 54 16.42 -1.70 10.84
C GLU A 54 16.23 -1.51 12.35
N ALA A 55 16.48 -2.56 13.13
CA ALA A 55 16.49 -2.59 14.58
C ALA A 55 15.22 -2.07 15.30
N PRO A 56 14.04 -2.71 15.13
CA PRO A 56 13.76 -3.93 14.36
C PRO A 56 13.47 -3.65 12.88
N PRO A 57 13.62 -4.66 12.01
CA PRO A 57 13.33 -4.47 10.59
C PRO A 57 11.84 -4.18 10.35
N ARG A 58 11.56 -3.12 9.62
CA ARG A 58 10.20 -2.68 9.24
C ARG A 58 10.20 -2.11 7.83
N PRO A 59 9.41 -2.61 6.91
CA PRO A 59 9.23 -1.97 5.61
C PRO A 59 8.24 -0.80 5.74
N VAL A 60 8.46 0.22 4.92
CA VAL A 60 7.56 1.36 4.77
C VAL A 60 7.05 1.40 3.34
N VAL A 61 5.75 1.52 3.21
CA VAL A 61 5.05 1.66 1.93
C VAL A 61 4.46 3.05 1.85
N VAL A 62 4.76 3.78 0.80
CA VAL A 62 4.18 5.10 0.54
C VAL A 62 2.86 4.95 -0.21
N SER A 63 1.88 5.78 0.14
CA SER A 63 0.60 5.92 -0.52
C SER A 63 0.34 7.38 -0.88
N ALA A 64 0.09 7.66 -2.16
CA ALA A 64 -0.23 9.01 -2.64
C ALA A 64 -1.67 9.44 -2.27
N GLY A 65 -2.57 8.49 -2.01
CA GLY A 65 -3.97 8.81 -1.66
C GLY A 65 -4.15 9.27 -0.22
N ALA A 66 -5.34 9.78 0.09
CA ALA A 66 -5.72 10.16 1.44
C ALA A 66 -5.77 8.95 2.38
N PRO A 67 -5.34 9.11 3.65
CA PRO A 67 -5.53 8.08 4.66
C PRO A 67 -7.02 7.91 4.97
N PRO A 68 -7.48 6.68 5.31
CA PRO A 68 -8.82 6.52 5.87
C PRO A 68 -8.90 7.17 7.25
N GLU A 69 -10.11 7.41 7.75
CA GLU A 69 -10.31 7.96 9.10
C GLU A 69 -9.55 7.14 10.17
N ARG A 70 -9.58 5.82 10.05
CA ARG A 70 -8.87 4.90 10.97
C ARG A 70 -8.13 3.82 10.22
N GLY A 71 -6.95 3.48 10.72
CA GLY A 71 -6.12 2.40 10.15
C GLY A 71 -5.61 2.70 8.75
N VAL A 72 -5.67 1.72 7.86
CA VAL A 72 -5.27 1.78 6.45
C VAL A 72 -6.30 1.03 5.60
N TYR A 73 -6.43 1.36 4.33
CA TYR A 73 -7.29 0.59 3.41
C TYR A 73 -6.81 -0.86 3.26
N GLU A 74 -7.71 -1.77 2.91
CA GLU A 74 -7.38 -3.19 2.80
C GLU A 74 -6.27 -3.44 1.77
N SER A 75 -6.30 -2.79 0.62
CA SER A 75 -5.27 -2.90 -0.41
C SER A 75 -3.88 -2.47 0.10
N GLN A 76 -3.83 -1.38 0.88
CA GLN A 76 -2.59 -0.90 1.51
C GLN A 76 -2.11 -1.87 2.60
N SER A 77 -3.05 -2.44 3.37
CA SER A 77 -2.76 -3.45 4.39
C SER A 77 -2.17 -4.72 3.75
N VAL A 78 -2.72 -5.18 2.62
CA VAL A 78 -2.20 -6.34 1.86
C VAL A 78 -0.80 -6.05 1.35
N ARG A 79 -0.57 -4.88 0.73
CA ARG A 79 0.74 -4.46 0.22
C ARG A 79 1.79 -4.36 1.33
N ALA A 80 1.44 -3.74 2.46
CA ALA A 80 2.32 -3.63 3.62
C ALA A 80 2.65 -5.00 4.25
N THR A 81 1.65 -5.91 4.28
CA THR A 81 1.85 -7.28 4.74
C THR A 81 2.76 -8.06 3.80
N ALA A 82 2.60 -7.90 2.49
CA ALA A 82 3.49 -8.49 1.49
C ALA A 82 4.94 -8.04 1.69
N ALA A 83 5.17 -6.73 1.79
CA ALA A 83 6.50 -6.18 2.02
C ALA A 83 7.13 -6.70 3.32
N ALA A 84 6.35 -6.79 4.41
CA ALA A 84 6.85 -7.32 5.68
C ALA A 84 7.19 -8.82 5.60
N LYS A 85 6.41 -9.62 4.86
CA LYS A 85 6.71 -11.04 4.62
C LYS A 85 7.95 -11.23 3.75
N ALA A 86 8.13 -10.42 2.71
CA ALA A 86 9.31 -10.45 1.87
C ALA A 86 10.57 -10.07 2.67
N LEU A 87 10.50 -8.98 3.44
CA LEU A 87 11.61 -8.56 4.31
C LEU A 87 11.94 -9.62 5.38
N ALA A 88 10.91 -10.26 5.96
CA ALA A 88 11.12 -11.35 6.93
C ALA A 88 11.83 -12.57 6.28
N TRP A 89 11.51 -12.86 5.03
CA TRP A 89 12.15 -13.93 4.27
C TRP A 89 13.63 -13.62 4.01
N GLU A 90 13.94 -12.43 3.50
CA GLU A 90 15.33 -12.02 3.22
C GLU A 90 16.20 -11.91 4.47
N ARG A 91 15.62 -11.46 5.59
CA ARG A 91 16.34 -11.28 6.85
C ARG A 91 16.37 -12.55 7.71
N GLU A 92 15.71 -13.62 7.30
CA GLU A 92 15.55 -14.87 8.06
C GLU A 92 15.09 -14.63 9.51
N ARG A 93 14.28 -13.59 9.71
CA ARG A 93 13.80 -13.18 11.03
C ARG A 93 12.39 -12.59 10.97
N PRO A 94 11.60 -12.72 12.05
CA PRO A 94 10.23 -12.21 12.06
C PRO A 94 10.17 -10.69 11.85
N VAL A 95 9.24 -10.27 10.99
CA VAL A 95 8.82 -8.87 10.83
C VAL A 95 7.34 -8.81 11.15
N GLU A 96 6.98 -8.18 12.26
CA GLU A 96 5.61 -8.19 12.77
C GLU A 96 4.83 -6.93 12.44
N THR A 97 5.52 -5.89 11.98
CA THR A 97 4.93 -4.59 11.68
C THR A 97 5.50 -4.01 10.39
N ALA A 98 4.66 -3.25 9.70
CA ALA A 98 5.04 -2.37 8.61
C ALA A 98 4.47 -0.97 8.86
N LEU A 99 4.91 0.01 8.09
CA LEU A 99 4.36 1.36 8.10
C LEU A 99 3.76 1.70 6.73
N VAL A 100 2.70 2.50 6.76
CA VAL A 100 2.17 3.17 5.57
C VAL A 100 2.30 4.67 5.79
N GLU A 101 3.01 5.33 4.88
CA GLU A 101 3.27 6.76 4.90
C GLU A 101 2.39 7.45 3.87
N TYR A 102 1.77 8.56 4.26
CA TYR A 102 0.93 9.43 3.43
C TYR A 102 1.57 10.82 3.34
N PRO A 103 2.53 11.03 2.43
CA PRO A 103 3.34 12.25 2.40
C PRO A 103 2.51 13.52 2.25
N ALA A 104 1.51 13.51 1.35
CA ALA A 104 0.64 14.66 1.12
C ALA A 104 -0.20 15.09 2.33
N HIS A 105 -0.33 14.21 3.34
CA HIS A 105 -1.12 14.44 4.55
C HIS A 105 -0.26 14.56 5.82
N GLY A 106 1.03 14.29 5.74
CA GLY A 106 1.93 14.24 6.90
C GLY A 106 1.55 13.12 7.89
N GLU A 107 0.93 12.06 7.42
CA GLU A 107 0.46 10.96 8.26
C GLU A 107 1.25 9.67 8.06
N ILE A 108 1.41 8.91 9.15
CA ILE A 108 2.05 7.60 9.16
C ILE A 108 1.21 6.65 10.00
N ARG A 109 0.93 5.48 9.45
CA ARG A 109 0.07 4.47 10.07
C ARG A 109 0.82 3.16 10.28
N HIS A 110 0.66 2.57 11.47
CA HIS A 110 1.16 1.23 11.76
C HIS A 110 0.27 0.14 11.19
N VAL A 111 0.89 -0.88 10.61
CA VAL A 111 0.24 -2.11 10.15
C VAL A 111 0.85 -3.29 10.88
N ARG A 112 0.18 -3.77 11.94
CA ARG A 112 0.57 -5.02 12.62
C ARG A 112 0.14 -6.22 11.79
N LEU A 113 1.00 -7.20 11.64
CA LEU A 113 0.73 -8.43 10.87
C LEU A 113 -0.14 -9.41 11.67
N THR A 114 -1.39 -9.04 11.90
CA THR A 114 -2.38 -9.89 12.57
C THR A 114 -2.76 -11.09 11.70
N THR A 115 -3.35 -12.12 12.32
CA THR A 115 -3.89 -13.29 11.60
C THR A 115 -4.86 -12.90 10.49
N HIS A 116 -5.72 -11.92 10.75
CA HIS A 116 -6.68 -11.40 9.76
C HIS A 116 -5.96 -10.79 8.53
N ARG A 117 -4.94 -9.94 8.74
CA ARG A 117 -4.17 -9.33 7.65
C ARG A 117 -3.37 -10.36 6.86
N LYS A 118 -2.76 -11.33 7.54
CA LYS A 118 -2.09 -12.47 6.90
C LYS A 118 -3.08 -13.31 6.07
N ALA A 119 -4.33 -13.47 6.52
CA ALA A 119 -5.37 -14.14 5.75
C ALA A 119 -5.80 -13.32 4.53
N ALA A 120 -5.97 -11.98 4.66
CA ALA A 120 -6.27 -11.11 3.52
C ALA A 120 -5.15 -11.16 2.46
N TYR A 121 -3.89 -11.12 2.88
CA TYR A 121 -2.74 -11.31 1.98
C TYR A 121 -2.81 -12.64 1.22
N ARG A 122 -3.07 -13.78 1.92
CA ARG A 122 -3.19 -15.08 1.26
C ARG A 122 -4.37 -15.14 0.27
N ARG A 123 -5.49 -14.47 0.58
CA ARG A 123 -6.61 -14.35 -0.37
C ARG A 123 -6.20 -13.59 -1.63
N ALA A 124 -5.49 -12.48 -1.46
CA ALA A 124 -5.01 -11.68 -2.58
C ALA A 124 -4.03 -12.46 -3.48
N LEU A 125 -3.11 -13.23 -2.88
CA LEU A 125 -2.21 -14.11 -3.64
C LEU A 125 -3.00 -15.12 -4.47
N ARG A 126 -3.91 -15.87 -3.84
CA ARG A 126 -4.73 -16.86 -4.58
C ARG A 126 -5.54 -16.21 -5.70
N ALA A 127 -6.11 -15.03 -5.44
CA ALA A 127 -6.82 -14.30 -6.48
C ALA A 127 -5.90 -13.93 -7.65
N ALA A 128 -4.67 -13.48 -7.38
CA ALA A 128 -3.70 -13.16 -8.42
C ALA A 128 -3.24 -14.40 -9.21
N GLU A 129 -3.03 -15.53 -8.53
CA GLU A 129 -2.64 -16.80 -9.15
C GLU A 129 -3.74 -17.40 -10.04
N THR A 130 -5.01 -17.14 -9.71
CA THR A 130 -6.16 -17.64 -10.45
C THR A 130 -6.68 -16.68 -11.53
N LEU A 131 -6.06 -15.51 -11.68
CA LEU A 131 -6.41 -14.55 -12.72
C LEU A 131 -5.97 -15.09 -14.10
N ASP A 132 -6.97 -15.40 -14.90
CA ASP A 132 -6.81 -15.71 -16.34
C ASP A 132 -7.17 -14.47 -17.16
N GLY A 133 -6.18 -13.61 -17.41
CA GLY A 133 -6.35 -12.34 -18.09
C GLY A 133 -6.56 -11.12 -17.18
N PRO A 134 -6.82 -9.94 -17.76
CA PRO A 134 -6.99 -8.71 -17.01
C PRO A 134 -8.23 -8.78 -16.10
N PRO A 135 -8.13 -8.28 -14.86
CA PRO A 135 -9.26 -8.29 -13.93
C PRO A 135 -10.44 -7.50 -14.50
N PRO A 136 -11.69 -7.86 -14.13
CA PRO A 136 -12.86 -7.12 -14.57
C PRO A 136 -12.76 -5.66 -14.10
N ARG A 137 -13.27 -4.75 -14.91
CA ARG A 137 -13.36 -3.32 -14.56
C ARG A 137 -14.08 -3.15 -13.23
N LEU A 138 -13.53 -2.30 -12.36
CA LEU A 138 -14.26 -1.87 -11.17
C LEU A 138 -15.55 -1.17 -11.61
N ASP A 139 -16.66 -1.59 -11.04
CA ASP A 139 -17.96 -0.93 -11.21
C ASP A 139 -18.05 0.26 -10.24
N ASP A 140 -17.15 1.23 -10.42
CA ASP A 140 -17.01 2.41 -9.58
C ASP A 140 -16.95 3.65 -10.48
N ASP A 141 -18.12 4.20 -10.77
CA ASP A 141 -18.25 5.40 -11.60
C ASP A 141 -17.45 6.59 -11.07
N ALA A 142 -17.26 6.71 -9.76
CA ALA A 142 -16.51 7.80 -9.17
C ALA A 142 -15.02 7.75 -9.55
N ARG A 143 -14.44 6.57 -9.65
CA ARG A 143 -13.05 6.37 -10.09
C ARG A 143 -12.91 6.39 -11.61
N CYS A 144 -13.91 5.92 -12.32
CA CYS A 144 -13.87 5.86 -13.78
C CYS A 144 -14.19 7.19 -14.46
N ARG A 145 -14.97 8.05 -13.80
CA ARG A 145 -15.38 9.34 -14.37
C ARG A 145 -14.20 10.28 -14.67
N PRO A 146 -13.23 10.48 -13.79
CA PRO A 146 -12.06 11.34 -14.06
C PRO A 146 -10.92 10.60 -14.77
N CYS A 147 -11.07 9.33 -15.13
CA CYS A 147 -10.01 8.54 -15.74
C CYS A 147 -9.82 8.91 -17.20
N GLU A 148 -8.64 9.34 -17.59
CA GLU A 148 -8.27 9.69 -18.98
C GLU A 148 -8.36 8.49 -19.93
N TYR A 149 -8.19 7.26 -19.42
CA TYR A 149 -8.29 6.02 -20.20
C TYR A 149 -9.72 5.45 -20.25
N ARG A 150 -10.73 6.21 -19.83
CA ARG A 150 -12.11 5.70 -19.71
C ARG A 150 -12.66 5.11 -21.01
N GLU A 151 -12.38 5.76 -22.12
CA GLU A 151 -12.90 5.37 -23.45
C GLU A 151 -12.11 4.18 -24.01
N GLU A 152 -10.81 4.13 -23.77
CA GLU A 152 -9.90 3.07 -24.25
C GLU A 152 -9.80 1.89 -23.28
N CYS A 153 -10.45 1.97 -22.11
CA CYS A 153 -10.37 0.96 -21.08
C CYS A 153 -10.93 -0.38 -21.57
N GLY A 154 -10.05 -1.31 -21.95
CA GLY A 154 -10.39 -2.65 -22.47
C GLY A 154 -11.04 -3.58 -21.44
N THR A 155 -11.01 -3.21 -20.14
CA THR A 155 -11.64 -3.97 -19.06
C THR A 155 -13.12 -3.63 -18.92
N ARG A 156 -13.88 -3.67 -20.01
CA ARG A 156 -15.34 -3.51 -19.96
C ARG A 156 -15.96 -4.71 -19.26
N THR A 157 -16.83 -4.46 -18.27
CA THR A 157 -17.74 -5.49 -17.77
C THR A 157 -18.45 -6.10 -18.96
N ARG A 158 -18.28 -7.39 -19.20
CA ARG A 158 -19.11 -8.13 -20.15
C ARG A 158 -20.52 -8.11 -19.59
N SER A 159 -21.33 -7.15 -20.03
CA SER A 159 -22.77 -7.17 -19.75
C SER A 159 -23.36 -8.43 -20.38
N LEU A 160 -24.43 -8.97 -19.79
CA LEU A 160 -25.16 -10.08 -20.37
C LEU A 160 -25.54 -9.85 -21.86
N ARG A 161 -25.74 -8.57 -22.26
CA ARG A 161 -25.97 -8.17 -23.66
C ARG A 161 -24.77 -8.46 -24.58
N SER A 162 -23.54 -8.32 -24.13
CA SER A 162 -22.34 -8.60 -24.94
C SER A 162 -22.05 -10.11 -25.08
N ARG A 163 -22.70 -10.95 -24.28
CA ARG A 163 -22.63 -12.43 -24.38
C ARG A 163 -23.67 -13.01 -25.36
N LEU A 164 -24.68 -12.23 -25.74
CA LEU A 164 -25.77 -12.66 -26.61
C LEU A 164 -25.67 -12.08 -28.02
N SER A 165 -24.65 -11.29 -28.32
CA SER A 165 -24.33 -10.84 -29.67
C SER A 165 -23.38 -11.84 -30.32
N LEU A 166 -23.92 -12.88 -30.89
CA LEU A 166 -23.30 -13.70 -31.93
C LEU A 166 -23.45 -12.99 -33.27
#